data_843125eb821b1b9276def2001f31e9f1
#
_entry.id   843125eb821b1b9276def2001f31e9f1
#
_cell.length_a   1.000
_cell.length_b   1.000
_cell.length_c   1.000
_cell.angle_alpha   90.00
_cell.angle_beta   90.00
_cell.angle_gamma   90.00
#
_symmetry.space_group_name_H-M   'P 1'
#
loop_
_entity.id
_entity.type
_entity.pdbx_description
1 polymer ?
#
loop_
_entity_poly.entity_id
_entity_poly.type
_entity_poly.pdbx_seq_one_letter_code
_entity_poly.pdbx_strand_id
1 'polypeptide(L)'
;DGERIGSYGTMDTLPQEEGHEVIDAKGGWLFPSFCDSHTHIVYAGSREQEFLDKINGLTYEEIAKRGGGILNSADRLHDTSEDELYRQAMERIDEIVAMGTGLVEIKSGYGLTLEDELKILRVIRRIKETAPLDVRATFLGAHAVGRAYKGRQSEYVEHVCNDMIPAVAKEGLADFVDVFCDKGFFTVEETAKIVET
;
A
#
# COMPACT_ATOMS: atom_id res chain seq x y z
N ASP A 1 -22.76 -19.41 -5.20
CA ASP A 1 -23.92 -18.54 -5.38
C ASP A 1 -23.53 -17.14 -4.86
N GLY A 2 -23.36 -16.22 -5.78
CA GLY A 2 -22.82 -14.90 -5.49
C GLY A 2 -21.42 -14.96 -4.89
N GLU A 3 -21.25 -14.44 -3.69
CA GLU A 3 -19.96 -14.39 -2.97
C GLU A 3 -19.69 -15.65 -2.11
N ARG A 4 -20.53 -16.67 -2.21
CA ARG A 4 -20.45 -17.86 -1.35
C ARG A 4 -20.40 -19.15 -2.16
N ILE A 5 -19.66 -20.14 -1.64
CA ILE A 5 -19.71 -21.50 -2.15
C ILE A 5 -21.10 -22.06 -1.87
N GLY A 6 -21.88 -22.33 -2.93
CA GLY A 6 -23.22 -22.89 -2.82
C GLY A 6 -23.18 -24.38 -2.45
N SER A 7 -22.37 -25.16 -3.15
CA SER A 7 -22.17 -26.59 -2.89
C SER A 7 -20.81 -27.05 -3.40
N TYR A 8 -20.41 -28.23 -2.96
CA TYR A 8 -19.26 -28.96 -3.48
C TYR A 8 -19.54 -30.47 -3.45
N GLY A 9 -18.88 -31.22 -4.32
CA GLY A 9 -19.08 -32.68 -4.41
C GLY A 9 -18.25 -33.30 -5.52
N THR A 10 -18.52 -34.57 -5.80
CA THR A 10 -17.91 -35.25 -6.94
C THR A 10 -18.62 -34.85 -8.23
N MET A 11 -17.94 -35.00 -9.39
CA MET A 11 -18.53 -34.68 -10.69
C MET A 11 -19.84 -35.43 -10.97
N ASP A 12 -19.98 -36.64 -10.42
CA ASP A 12 -21.16 -37.50 -10.58
C ASP A 12 -22.40 -36.95 -9.84
N THR A 13 -22.17 -36.11 -8.83
CA THR A 13 -23.20 -35.51 -7.97
C THR A 13 -23.49 -34.06 -8.30
N LEU A 14 -22.76 -33.47 -9.25
CA LEU A 14 -22.95 -32.07 -9.63
C LEU A 14 -24.25 -31.90 -10.40
N PRO A 15 -25.19 -31.03 -9.96
CA PRO A 15 -26.41 -30.75 -10.73
C PRO A 15 -26.03 -30.16 -12.10
N GLN A 16 -26.57 -30.73 -13.16
CA GLN A 16 -26.48 -30.13 -14.50
C GLN A 16 -27.59 -29.08 -14.64
N GLU A 17 -27.26 -27.85 -14.23
CA GLU A 17 -28.14 -26.70 -14.39
C GLU A 17 -27.78 -25.94 -15.68
N GLU A 18 -28.78 -25.79 -16.55
CA GLU A 18 -28.63 -24.99 -17.78
C GLU A 18 -28.48 -23.49 -17.43
N GLY A 19 -27.50 -22.82 -18.06
CA GLY A 19 -27.37 -21.37 -17.97
C GLY A 19 -26.27 -20.86 -17.02
N HIS A 20 -25.49 -21.74 -16.40
CA HIS A 20 -24.35 -21.35 -15.58
C HIS A 20 -23.05 -21.42 -16.37
N GLU A 21 -22.09 -20.54 -16.01
CA GLU A 21 -20.73 -20.62 -16.51
C GLU A 21 -20.02 -21.83 -15.91
N VAL A 22 -19.41 -22.66 -16.78
CA VAL A 22 -18.64 -23.84 -16.36
C VAL A 22 -17.16 -23.56 -16.62
N ILE A 23 -16.35 -23.59 -15.58
CA ILE A 23 -14.91 -23.45 -15.66
C ILE A 23 -14.27 -24.82 -15.43
N ASP A 24 -13.63 -25.40 -16.47
CA ASP A 24 -12.87 -26.65 -16.36
C ASP A 24 -11.46 -26.36 -15.79
N ALA A 25 -11.22 -26.79 -14.56
CA ALA A 25 -9.91 -26.67 -13.92
C ALA A 25 -8.86 -27.68 -14.46
N LYS A 26 -9.21 -28.56 -15.40
CA LYS A 26 -8.33 -29.56 -16.05
C LYS A 26 -7.53 -30.40 -15.05
N GLY A 27 -8.14 -30.80 -13.95
CA GLY A 27 -7.49 -31.51 -12.85
C GLY A 27 -6.64 -30.65 -11.93
N GLY A 28 -6.70 -29.33 -12.05
CA GLY A 28 -6.05 -28.39 -11.16
C GLY A 28 -6.72 -28.28 -9.79
N TRP A 29 -6.07 -27.61 -8.86
CA TRP A 29 -6.58 -27.35 -7.53
C TRP A 29 -7.19 -25.94 -7.47
N LEU A 30 -8.32 -25.81 -6.78
CA LEU A 30 -8.94 -24.54 -6.47
C LEU A 30 -8.63 -24.18 -5.02
N PHE A 31 -7.98 -23.03 -4.82
CA PHE A 31 -7.69 -22.47 -3.51
C PHE A 31 -8.34 -21.09 -3.34
N PRO A 32 -8.61 -20.64 -2.10
CA PRO A 32 -8.86 -19.23 -1.85
C PRO A 32 -7.68 -18.38 -2.36
N SER A 33 -7.98 -17.18 -2.86
CA SER A 33 -6.94 -16.23 -3.23
C SER A 33 -6.11 -15.81 -2.01
N PHE A 34 -4.87 -15.37 -2.25
CA PHE A 34 -4.03 -14.83 -1.19
C PHE A 34 -4.53 -13.47 -0.74
N CYS A 35 -4.32 -13.19 0.56
CA CYS A 35 -4.52 -11.87 1.15
C CYS A 35 -3.15 -11.33 1.56
N ASP A 36 -2.71 -10.24 0.93
CA ASP A 36 -1.48 -9.54 1.31
C ASP A 36 -1.83 -8.33 2.17
N SER A 37 -1.53 -8.44 3.45
CA SER A 37 -1.93 -7.48 4.48
C SER A 37 -0.93 -6.36 4.73
N HIS A 38 0.14 -6.21 3.92
CA HIS A 38 1.11 -5.13 4.10
C HIS A 38 1.88 -4.85 2.82
N THR A 39 1.44 -3.88 2.04
CA THR A 39 2.14 -3.47 0.82
C THR A 39 2.28 -1.96 0.68
N HIS A 40 3.23 -1.54 -0.16
CA HIS A 40 3.40 -0.19 -0.66
C HIS A 40 3.47 -0.23 -2.19
N ILE A 41 2.33 -0.36 -2.85
CA ILE A 41 2.26 -0.51 -4.31
C ILE A 41 2.39 0.83 -5.04
N VAL A 42 1.92 1.93 -4.41
CA VAL A 42 1.97 3.28 -4.99
C VAL A 42 3.27 3.97 -4.60
N TYR A 43 4.24 3.93 -5.50
CA TYR A 43 5.53 4.62 -5.37
C TYR A 43 6.12 4.97 -6.74
N ALA A 44 6.98 5.99 -6.78
CA ALA A 44 7.65 6.46 -7.99
C ALA A 44 9.06 5.87 -8.10
N GLY A 45 9.28 5.06 -9.13
CA GLY A 45 10.57 4.41 -9.40
C GLY A 45 10.90 3.31 -8.38
N SER A 46 11.91 2.54 -8.68
CA SER A 46 12.35 1.41 -7.87
C SER A 46 13.62 1.74 -7.08
N ARG A 47 13.96 0.86 -6.14
CA ARG A 47 15.14 1.00 -5.27
C ARG A 47 16.12 -0.16 -5.46
N GLU A 48 16.15 -0.78 -6.64
CA GLU A 48 17.02 -1.93 -6.93
C GLU A 48 18.50 -1.59 -6.72
N GLN A 49 18.92 -0.37 -7.07
CA GLN A 49 20.29 0.06 -6.87
C GLN A 49 20.69 0.10 -5.38
N GLU A 50 19.78 0.51 -4.51
CA GLU A 50 20.02 0.47 -3.06
C GLU A 50 20.15 -0.96 -2.54
N PHE A 51 19.41 -1.89 -3.13
CA PHE A 51 19.51 -3.31 -2.81
C PHE A 51 20.87 -3.88 -3.25
N LEU A 52 21.32 -3.54 -4.46
CA LEU A 52 22.65 -3.90 -4.95
C LEU A 52 23.75 -3.29 -4.08
N ASP A 53 23.60 -2.04 -3.69
CA ASP A 53 24.55 -1.35 -2.81
C ASP A 53 24.67 -2.06 -1.44
N LYS A 54 23.56 -2.54 -0.86
CA LYS A 54 23.55 -3.36 0.36
C LYS A 54 24.27 -4.70 0.17
N ILE A 55 24.02 -5.41 -0.93
CA ILE A 55 24.72 -6.67 -1.26
C ILE A 55 26.23 -6.43 -1.40
N ASN A 56 26.62 -5.28 -1.94
CA ASN A 56 28.01 -4.88 -2.07
C ASN A 56 28.64 -4.36 -0.76
N GLY A 57 27.90 -4.43 0.35
CA GLY A 57 28.40 -4.12 1.69
C GLY A 57 28.34 -2.65 2.08
N LEU A 58 27.62 -1.79 1.34
CA LEU A 58 27.44 -0.40 1.74
C LEU A 58 26.53 -0.32 2.95
N THR A 59 26.88 0.57 3.86
CA THR A 59 26.05 0.91 5.02
C THR A 59 24.84 1.75 4.61
N TYR A 60 23.81 1.75 5.45
CA TYR A 60 22.63 2.59 5.24
C TYR A 60 22.99 4.08 5.10
N GLU A 61 23.99 4.55 5.89
CA GLU A 61 24.47 5.94 5.81
C GLU A 61 25.12 6.28 4.46
N GLU A 62 25.89 5.35 3.92
CA GLU A 62 26.53 5.52 2.60
C GLU A 62 25.49 5.53 1.48
N ILE A 63 24.49 4.67 1.55
CA ILE A 63 23.35 4.64 0.62
C ILE A 63 22.56 5.95 0.71
N ALA A 64 22.25 6.42 1.92
CA ALA A 64 21.57 7.70 2.12
C ALA A 64 22.36 8.90 1.57
N LYS A 65 23.70 8.92 1.73
CA LYS A 65 24.57 9.97 1.16
C LYS A 65 24.58 9.96 -0.38
N ARG A 66 24.32 8.80 -1.00
CA ARG A 66 24.17 8.66 -2.47
C ARG A 66 22.78 9.05 -2.98
N GLY A 67 21.92 9.57 -2.10
CA GLY A 67 20.56 9.96 -2.45
C GLY A 67 19.55 8.83 -2.35
N GLY A 68 19.85 7.75 -1.61
CA GLY A 68 18.93 6.67 -1.29
C GLY A 68 18.04 6.97 -0.07
N GLY A 69 17.16 6.02 0.24
CA GLY A 69 16.29 6.08 1.40
C GLY A 69 14.91 6.68 1.12
N ILE A 70 14.07 6.67 2.16
CA ILE A 70 12.65 7.07 2.07
C ILE A 70 12.47 8.52 1.60
N LEU A 71 13.34 9.43 1.99
CA LEU A 71 13.25 10.84 1.60
C LEU A 71 13.49 11.06 0.10
N ASN A 72 14.34 10.26 -0.53
CA ASN A 72 14.53 10.30 -1.98
C ASN A 72 13.30 9.70 -2.72
N SER A 73 12.70 8.66 -2.16
CA SER A 73 11.45 8.12 -2.69
C SER A 73 10.32 9.16 -2.62
N ALA A 74 10.25 9.94 -1.52
CA ALA A 74 9.29 11.02 -1.36
C ALA A 74 9.52 12.14 -2.38
N ASP A 75 10.77 12.57 -2.60
CA ASP A 75 11.10 13.59 -3.60
C ASP A 75 10.66 13.16 -5.02
N ARG A 76 10.95 11.91 -5.41
CA ARG A 76 10.51 11.37 -6.71
C ARG A 76 9.00 11.30 -6.82
N LEU A 77 8.31 10.89 -5.76
CA LEU A 77 6.85 10.83 -5.72
C LEU A 77 6.24 12.22 -5.84
N HIS A 78 6.85 13.23 -5.20
CA HIS A 78 6.41 14.62 -5.30
C HIS A 78 6.35 15.09 -6.75
N ASP A 79 7.39 14.80 -7.53
CA ASP A 79 7.51 15.20 -8.93
C ASP A 79 6.68 14.33 -9.91
N THR A 80 6.08 13.23 -9.44
CA THR A 80 5.33 12.28 -10.28
C THR A 80 3.84 12.58 -10.21
N SER A 81 3.18 12.62 -11.37
CA SER A 81 1.74 12.85 -11.46
C SER A 81 0.92 11.66 -10.93
N GLU A 82 -0.34 11.92 -10.51
CA GLU A 82 -1.27 10.85 -10.10
C GLU A 82 -1.49 9.81 -11.21
N ASP A 83 -1.59 10.23 -12.47
CA ASP A 83 -1.78 9.33 -13.60
C ASP A 83 -0.58 8.41 -13.81
N GLU A 84 0.64 8.92 -13.68
CA GLU A 84 1.84 8.11 -13.81
C GLU A 84 2.03 7.17 -12.62
N LEU A 85 1.74 7.62 -11.38
CA LEU A 85 1.73 6.76 -10.20
C LEU A 85 0.71 5.62 -10.35
N TYR A 86 -0.49 5.94 -10.85
CA TYR A 86 -1.53 4.94 -11.11
C TYR A 86 -1.08 3.93 -12.18
N ARG A 87 -0.52 4.39 -13.29
CA ARG A 87 -0.03 3.51 -14.36
C ARG A 87 1.01 2.52 -13.84
N GLN A 88 2.02 3.03 -13.11
CA GLN A 88 3.06 2.18 -12.50
C GLN A 88 2.50 1.21 -11.46
N ALA A 89 1.53 1.66 -10.66
CA ALA A 89 0.89 0.81 -9.65
C ALA A 89 0.09 -0.33 -10.30
N MET A 90 -0.64 -0.07 -11.39
CA MET A 90 -1.41 -1.09 -12.10
C MET A 90 -0.53 -2.20 -12.70
N GLU A 91 0.67 -1.89 -13.17
CA GLU A 91 1.63 -2.91 -13.60
C GLU A 91 1.97 -3.88 -12.46
N ARG A 92 2.17 -3.37 -11.24
CA ARG A 92 2.42 -4.18 -10.02
C ARG A 92 1.17 -4.95 -9.58
N ILE A 93 0.00 -4.34 -9.72
CA ILE A 93 -1.29 -5.02 -9.45
C ILE A 93 -1.46 -6.23 -10.37
N ASP A 94 -1.19 -6.08 -11.67
CA ASP A 94 -1.29 -7.19 -12.63
C ASP A 94 -0.34 -8.34 -12.26
N GLU A 95 0.87 -8.04 -11.79
CA GLU A 95 1.83 -9.04 -11.31
C GLU A 95 1.29 -9.82 -10.11
N ILE A 96 0.79 -9.15 -9.08
CA ILE A 96 0.29 -9.83 -7.86
C ILE A 96 -1.01 -10.59 -8.11
N VAL A 97 -1.87 -10.11 -9.00
CA VAL A 97 -3.07 -10.84 -9.45
C VAL A 97 -2.68 -12.11 -10.17
N ALA A 98 -1.70 -12.05 -11.06
CA ALA A 98 -1.16 -13.24 -11.77
C ALA A 98 -0.55 -14.27 -10.80
N MET A 99 -0.07 -13.84 -9.64
CA MET A 99 0.43 -14.71 -8.56
C MET A 99 -0.67 -15.24 -7.63
N GLY A 100 -1.92 -14.84 -7.82
CA GLY A 100 -3.08 -15.34 -7.08
C GLY A 100 -3.51 -14.47 -5.89
N THR A 101 -3.05 -13.23 -5.79
CA THR A 101 -3.54 -12.27 -4.77
C THR A 101 -4.92 -11.77 -5.14
N GLY A 102 -5.90 -11.94 -4.26
CA GLY A 102 -7.28 -11.47 -4.42
C GLY A 102 -7.68 -10.35 -3.48
N LEU A 103 -6.88 -10.09 -2.43
CA LEU A 103 -7.05 -8.95 -1.54
C LEU A 103 -5.67 -8.39 -1.17
N VAL A 104 -5.55 -7.06 -1.18
CA VAL A 104 -4.31 -6.36 -0.82
C VAL A 104 -4.59 -5.17 0.06
N GLU A 105 -3.80 -4.99 1.11
CA GLU A 105 -3.70 -3.73 1.83
C GLU A 105 -2.61 -2.87 1.18
N ILE A 106 -2.96 -1.64 0.79
CA ILE A 106 -2.02 -0.67 0.21
C ILE A 106 -1.87 0.49 1.18
N LYS A 107 -0.66 0.67 1.69
CA LYS A 107 -0.30 1.78 2.58
C LYS A 107 0.22 2.98 1.78
N SER A 108 -0.11 4.19 2.23
CA SER A 108 0.62 5.40 1.87
C SER A 108 1.98 5.46 2.59
N GLY A 109 2.53 6.64 2.84
CA GLY A 109 3.74 6.79 3.67
C GLY A 109 5.02 7.08 2.89
N TYR A 110 4.95 7.25 1.59
CA TYR A 110 6.04 7.75 0.76
C TYR A 110 5.85 9.20 0.31
N GLY A 111 4.77 9.86 0.76
CA GLY A 111 4.55 11.27 0.50
C GLY A 111 5.27 12.18 1.50
N LEU A 112 5.11 11.89 2.78
CA LEU A 112 5.68 12.63 3.92
C LEU A 112 5.28 14.12 3.98
N THR A 113 4.31 14.52 3.17
CA THR A 113 3.61 15.80 3.19
C THR A 113 2.11 15.57 3.08
N LEU A 114 1.30 16.52 3.51
CA LEU A 114 -0.15 16.41 3.37
C LEU A 114 -0.57 16.16 1.91
N GLU A 115 -0.02 16.95 0.99
CA GLU A 115 -0.39 16.91 -0.42
C GLU A 115 -0.03 15.57 -1.07
N ASP A 116 1.19 15.07 -0.82
CA ASP A 116 1.66 13.84 -1.45
C ASP A 116 1.05 12.58 -0.81
N GLU A 117 0.74 12.59 0.48
CA GLU A 117 -0.01 11.51 1.13
C GLU A 117 -1.44 11.42 0.57
N LEU A 118 -2.13 12.55 0.39
CA LEU A 118 -3.43 12.59 -0.26
C LEU A 118 -3.35 12.12 -1.73
N LYS A 119 -2.29 12.50 -2.46
CA LYS A 119 -2.00 12.03 -3.82
C LYS A 119 -1.93 10.51 -3.88
N ILE A 120 -1.13 9.88 -3.01
CA ILE A 120 -1.03 8.42 -2.93
C ILE A 120 -2.40 7.79 -2.66
N LEU A 121 -3.12 8.29 -1.66
CA LEU A 121 -4.42 7.72 -1.26
C LEU A 121 -5.48 7.88 -2.35
N ARG A 122 -5.47 8.96 -3.13
CA ARG A 122 -6.34 9.13 -4.29
C ARG A 122 -6.02 8.11 -5.39
N VAL A 123 -4.73 7.82 -5.61
CA VAL A 123 -4.30 6.75 -6.52
C VAL A 123 -4.79 5.38 -6.01
N ILE A 124 -4.65 5.11 -4.71
CA ILE A 124 -5.16 3.86 -4.10
C ILE A 124 -6.68 3.73 -4.28
N ARG A 125 -7.44 4.80 -4.08
CA ARG A 125 -8.89 4.82 -4.35
C ARG A 125 -9.20 4.46 -5.80
N ARG A 126 -8.47 5.03 -6.76
CA ARG A 126 -8.64 4.71 -8.17
C ARG A 126 -8.32 3.24 -8.47
N ILE A 127 -7.28 2.67 -7.85
CA ILE A 127 -6.97 1.24 -7.95
C ILE A 127 -8.13 0.41 -7.40
N LYS A 128 -8.66 0.75 -6.22
CA LYS A 128 -9.81 0.07 -5.59
C LYS A 128 -11.06 0.04 -6.50
N GLU A 129 -11.25 1.08 -7.33
CA GLU A 129 -12.38 1.20 -8.25
C GLU A 129 -12.19 0.42 -9.56
N THR A 130 -10.95 0.09 -9.94
CA THR A 130 -10.64 -0.40 -11.29
C THR A 130 -9.93 -1.75 -11.33
N ALA A 131 -9.26 -2.15 -10.25
CA ALA A 131 -8.50 -3.38 -10.20
C ALA A 131 -9.40 -4.61 -9.98
N PRO A 132 -9.02 -5.80 -10.49
CA PRO A 132 -9.79 -7.03 -10.34
C PRO A 132 -9.54 -7.75 -9.01
N LEU A 133 -9.20 -7.02 -7.95
CA LEU A 133 -8.98 -7.54 -6.59
C LEU A 133 -9.52 -6.56 -5.55
N ASP A 134 -9.73 -7.05 -4.33
CA ASP A 134 -10.14 -6.21 -3.22
C ASP A 134 -8.97 -5.39 -2.69
N VAL A 135 -9.20 -4.11 -2.38
CA VAL A 135 -8.19 -3.19 -1.85
C VAL A 135 -8.65 -2.63 -0.51
N ARG A 136 -7.75 -2.62 0.47
CA ARG A 136 -7.84 -1.84 1.70
C ARG A 136 -6.80 -0.76 1.69
N ALA A 137 -7.21 0.47 1.97
CA ALA A 137 -6.33 1.63 1.99
C ALA A 137 -5.92 1.96 3.43
N THR A 138 -4.63 2.10 3.67
CA THR A 138 -4.09 2.50 4.98
C THR A 138 -3.31 3.81 4.85
N PHE A 139 -3.71 4.80 5.65
CA PHE A 139 -2.92 6.01 5.80
C PHE A 139 -1.74 5.76 6.74
N LEU A 140 -0.52 6.00 6.24
CA LEU A 140 0.74 5.86 6.98
C LEU A 140 1.57 7.16 6.89
N GLY A 141 0.97 8.31 7.21
CA GLY A 141 1.70 9.59 7.25
C GLY A 141 2.86 9.58 8.24
N ALA A 142 2.74 8.80 9.31
CA ALA A 142 3.79 8.57 10.29
C ALA A 142 4.73 7.39 9.91
N HIS A 143 5.20 7.33 8.66
CA HIS A 143 6.20 6.36 8.19
C HIS A 143 7.62 6.87 8.45
N ALA A 144 7.88 8.14 8.24
CA ALA A 144 9.09 8.84 8.59
C ALA A 144 8.80 10.35 8.73
N VAL A 145 9.72 11.10 9.30
CA VAL A 145 9.59 12.55 9.41
C VAL A 145 9.97 13.23 8.09
N GLY A 146 9.05 14.00 7.53
CA GLY A 146 9.27 14.74 6.29
C GLY A 146 10.39 15.76 6.39
N ARG A 147 11.05 16.09 5.27
CA ARG A 147 12.21 17.00 5.21
C ARG A 147 11.94 18.36 5.88
N ALA A 148 10.74 18.91 5.70
CA ALA A 148 10.36 20.20 6.28
C ALA A 148 10.37 20.20 7.82
N TYR A 149 10.28 19.01 8.43
CA TYR A 149 10.24 18.84 9.89
C TYR A 149 11.51 18.20 10.46
N LYS A 150 12.62 18.19 9.71
CA LYS A 150 13.88 17.60 10.18
C LYS A 150 14.28 18.15 11.55
N GLY A 151 14.45 17.27 12.55
CA GLY A 151 14.76 17.63 13.94
C GLY A 151 13.58 18.20 14.73
N ARG A 152 12.36 18.18 14.19
CA ARG A 152 11.13 18.68 14.82
C ARG A 152 10.02 17.63 14.77
N GLN A 153 10.34 16.40 15.21
CA GLN A 153 9.43 15.24 15.12
C GLN A 153 8.09 15.48 15.83
N SER A 154 8.12 16.11 17.01
CA SER A 154 6.88 16.42 17.73
C SER A 154 5.94 17.33 16.93
N GLU A 155 6.49 18.31 16.20
CA GLU A 155 5.68 19.18 15.32
C GLU A 155 5.12 18.41 14.13
N TYR A 156 5.88 17.44 13.61
CA TYR A 156 5.39 16.55 12.56
C TYR A 156 4.24 15.66 13.04
N VAL A 157 4.33 15.12 14.25
CA VAL A 157 3.23 14.37 14.87
C VAL A 157 1.98 15.22 15.00
N GLU A 158 2.12 16.49 15.46
CA GLU A 158 0.98 17.43 15.50
C GLU A 158 0.39 17.65 14.10
N HIS A 159 1.23 17.80 13.08
CA HIS A 159 0.79 17.94 11.70
C HIS A 159 0.04 16.70 11.19
N VAL A 160 0.53 15.50 11.51
CA VAL A 160 -0.19 14.25 11.18
C VAL A 160 -1.57 14.23 11.84
N CYS A 161 -1.67 14.56 13.14
CA CYS A 161 -2.92 14.52 13.88
C CYS A 161 -3.91 15.61 13.45
N ASN A 162 -3.43 16.85 13.31
CA ASN A 162 -4.32 18.02 13.19
C ASN A 162 -4.64 18.40 11.73
N ASP A 163 -3.78 17.99 10.78
CA ASP A 163 -3.94 18.37 9.38
C ASP A 163 -4.14 17.15 8.47
N MET A 164 -3.26 16.12 8.55
CA MET A 164 -3.31 15.00 7.62
C MET A 164 -4.50 14.08 7.89
N ILE A 165 -4.67 13.55 9.10
CA ILE A 165 -5.78 12.65 9.44
C ILE A 165 -7.15 13.29 9.15
N PRO A 166 -7.43 14.53 9.57
CA PRO A 166 -8.69 15.19 9.23
C PRO A 166 -8.91 15.36 7.72
N ALA A 167 -7.85 15.63 6.94
CA ALA A 167 -7.97 15.77 5.49
C ALA A 167 -8.27 14.41 4.82
N VAL A 168 -7.59 13.33 5.24
CA VAL A 168 -7.84 11.96 4.78
C VAL A 168 -9.27 11.53 5.11
N ALA A 169 -9.73 11.78 6.33
CA ALA A 169 -11.08 11.46 6.78
C ALA A 169 -12.15 12.25 6.00
N LYS A 170 -11.91 13.54 5.75
CA LYS A 170 -12.82 14.40 4.99
C LYS A 170 -13.05 13.89 3.56
N GLU A 171 -12.02 13.35 2.91
CA GLU A 171 -12.12 12.78 1.57
C GLU A 171 -12.52 11.28 1.56
N GLY A 172 -12.58 10.62 2.72
CA GLY A 172 -12.91 9.19 2.84
C GLY A 172 -11.90 8.29 2.13
N LEU A 173 -10.59 8.58 2.27
CA LEU A 173 -9.55 7.96 1.44
C LEU A 173 -8.93 6.71 2.06
N ALA A 174 -9.08 6.47 3.35
CA ALA A 174 -8.43 5.35 4.03
C ALA A 174 -9.42 4.56 4.88
N ASP A 175 -9.23 3.25 4.90
CA ASP A 175 -9.95 2.30 5.76
C ASP A 175 -9.29 2.21 7.15
N PHE A 176 -7.96 2.43 7.22
CA PHE A 176 -7.14 2.29 8.44
C PHE A 176 -6.09 3.40 8.55
N VAL A 177 -5.57 3.58 9.77
CA VAL A 177 -4.38 4.39 10.08
C VAL A 177 -3.31 3.49 10.67
N ASP A 178 -2.06 3.71 10.28
CA ASP A 178 -0.90 2.98 10.79
C ASP A 178 0.24 3.94 11.16
N VAL A 179 1.15 3.48 12.00
CA VAL A 179 2.32 4.23 12.48
C VAL A 179 3.55 3.34 12.48
N PHE A 180 4.67 3.81 11.96
CA PHE A 180 5.93 3.10 12.04
C PHE A 180 6.56 3.30 13.43
N CYS A 181 6.04 2.56 14.41
CA CYS A 181 6.49 2.56 15.79
C CYS A 181 7.69 1.64 15.96
N ASP A 182 8.90 2.19 15.83
CA ASP A 182 10.13 1.42 16.01
C ASP A 182 11.26 2.32 16.51
N LYS A 183 12.35 1.70 16.99
CA LYS A 183 13.53 2.43 17.48
C LYS A 183 14.15 3.32 16.38
N GLY A 184 14.18 4.62 16.65
CA GLY A 184 14.70 5.63 15.71
C GLY A 184 13.62 6.21 14.76
N PHE A 185 12.37 5.77 14.92
CA PHE A 185 11.19 6.31 14.25
C PHE A 185 10.21 6.91 15.26
N PHE A 186 8.93 6.53 15.24
CA PHE A 186 7.94 7.07 16.18
C PHE A 186 7.92 6.26 17.47
N THR A 187 7.74 6.96 18.60
CA THR A 187 7.65 6.34 19.94
C THR A 187 6.27 5.76 20.19
N VAL A 188 6.14 4.96 21.27
CA VAL A 188 4.85 4.41 21.70
C VAL A 188 3.87 5.54 22.06
N GLU A 189 4.35 6.60 22.71
CA GLU A 189 3.53 7.75 23.10
C GLU A 189 3.05 8.55 21.90
N GLU A 190 3.91 8.77 20.91
CA GLU A 190 3.55 9.42 19.64
C GLU A 190 2.56 8.55 18.85
N THR A 191 2.77 7.23 18.84
CA THR A 191 1.85 6.27 18.22
C THR A 191 0.49 6.32 18.86
N ALA A 192 0.40 6.26 20.20
CA ALA A 192 -0.85 6.34 20.93
C ALA A 192 -1.61 7.63 20.57
N LYS A 193 -0.92 8.77 20.55
CA LYS A 193 -1.50 10.05 20.17
C LYS A 193 -2.10 10.04 18.75
N ILE A 194 -1.38 9.47 17.78
CA ILE A 194 -1.84 9.41 16.39
C ILE A 194 -3.07 8.49 16.25
N VAL A 195 -3.07 7.34 16.92
CA VAL A 195 -4.14 6.34 16.80
C VAL A 195 -5.41 6.78 17.56
N GLU A 196 -5.28 7.64 18.57
CA GLU A 196 -6.41 8.18 19.34
C GLU A 196 -7.06 9.41 18.68
N THR A 197 -6.45 9.96 17.59
CA THR A 197 -6.99 11.09 16.83
C THR A 197 -8.12 10.66 15.90
#